data_61a0198133a27a0d76317b1d4cf8a375
#
_entry.id   61a0198133a27a0d76317b1d4cf8a375
#
_cell.length_a   1.000
_cell.length_b   1.000
_cell.length_c   1.000
_cell.angle_alpha   90.00
_cell.angle_beta   90.00
_cell.angle_gamma   90.00
#
_symmetry.space_group_name_H-M   'P 1'
#
loop_
_entity.id
_entity.type
_entity.pdbx_description
1 polymer ?
#
loop_
_entity_poly.entity_id
_entity_poly.type
_entity_poly.pdbx_seq_one_letter_code
_entity_poly.pdbx_strand_id
1 'polypeptide(L)'
;MSGLLTTLIELNVAAAAAILFVLLARAHVTRAFGPHAAYALWSMVPVAMLATLLPERTTETLVTEFLIGGLPASLAHMQADAAASWQPVAISAAWLAGAMALALLLIRRQRAFLRDADLGLAGPAIVGFRHPRIVTPDDFVGRFSHDERKLILTHEQVHIDRADARINAVVALLRCLFWFNPLVHVGANAMRIDQEMSCDAEVIARRPRVRRQYAETLLKTHLARRPLPVGCYWPAEPQHPLTQRISEIARAPISRCRCVAAAAIVMTLTTVAGVAAWAAQPERTIFRETADVLVQFEPLDRNGRSTASYSRPQLIAAAFKAPAVPLHRSGDAEVTAGLCVSATGRVESIALTTSSGDADLDAATLRSLESARFTPASRDGEAVSVCNQQVTLHITEPATPP
;
A
#
# COMPACT_ATOMS: atom_id res chain seq x y z
N MET A 1 8.25 11.09 -9.41
CA MET A 1 8.24 9.68 -9.87
C MET A 1 8.44 8.68 -8.74
N SER A 2 9.18 9.01 -7.68
CA SER A 2 9.35 8.16 -6.49
C SER A 2 8.01 7.80 -5.81
N GLY A 3 7.10 8.75 -5.64
CA GLY A 3 5.82 8.51 -4.98
C GLY A 3 4.92 7.47 -5.66
N LEU A 4 4.83 7.46 -6.99
CA LEU A 4 4.02 6.47 -7.73
C LEU A 4 4.55 5.04 -7.53
N LEU A 5 5.87 4.86 -7.58
CA LEU A 5 6.50 3.55 -7.38
C LEU A 5 6.28 3.04 -5.96
N THR A 6 6.42 3.92 -4.96
CA THR A 6 6.14 3.58 -3.55
C THR A 6 4.69 3.14 -3.37
N THR A 7 3.72 3.92 -3.88
CA THR A 7 2.29 3.54 -3.81
C THR A 7 2.01 2.20 -4.48
N LEU A 8 2.63 1.90 -5.63
CA LEU A 8 2.47 0.61 -6.30
C LEU A 8 3.05 -0.55 -5.48
N ILE A 9 4.17 -0.34 -4.80
CA ILE A 9 4.76 -1.35 -3.89
C ILE A 9 3.83 -1.60 -2.71
N GLU A 10 3.32 -0.55 -2.08
CA GLU A 10 2.38 -0.66 -0.95
C GLU A 10 1.10 -1.39 -1.33
N LEU A 11 0.48 -1.00 -2.46
CA LEU A 11 -0.68 -1.69 -3.02
C LEU A 11 -0.39 -3.17 -3.29
N ASN A 12 0.79 -3.48 -3.83
CA ASN A 12 1.18 -4.87 -4.11
C ASN A 12 1.38 -5.69 -2.84
N VAL A 13 2.02 -5.12 -1.81
CA VAL A 13 2.24 -5.78 -0.51
C VAL A 13 0.91 -6.01 0.20
N ALA A 14 0.05 -5.00 0.27
CA ALA A 14 -1.28 -5.11 0.87
C ALA A 14 -2.14 -6.16 0.16
N ALA A 15 -2.16 -6.16 -1.18
CA ALA A 15 -2.85 -7.17 -1.97
C ALA A 15 -2.30 -8.58 -1.71
N ALA A 16 -0.97 -8.74 -1.72
CA ALA A 16 -0.32 -10.04 -1.48
C ALA A 16 -0.64 -10.60 -0.08
N ALA A 17 -0.55 -9.77 0.95
CA ALA A 17 -0.87 -10.16 2.33
C ALA A 17 -2.36 -10.56 2.48
N ALA A 18 -3.27 -9.75 1.94
CA ALA A 18 -4.71 -10.06 1.96
C ALA A 18 -5.03 -11.35 1.19
N ILE A 19 -4.45 -11.52 -0.01
CA ILE A 19 -4.64 -12.74 -0.82
C ILE A 19 -4.13 -13.97 -0.07
N LEU A 20 -2.93 -13.90 0.51
CA LEU A 20 -2.36 -15.01 1.27
C LEU A 20 -3.26 -15.41 2.45
N PHE A 21 -3.76 -14.42 3.22
CA PHE A 21 -4.70 -14.67 4.29
C PHE A 21 -5.97 -15.37 3.79
N VAL A 22 -6.58 -14.85 2.71
CA VAL A 22 -7.79 -15.45 2.12
C VAL A 22 -7.51 -16.88 1.65
N LEU A 23 -6.38 -17.14 0.98
CA LEU A 23 -6.02 -18.49 0.52
C LEU A 23 -5.92 -19.48 1.67
N LEU A 24 -5.39 -19.07 2.82
CA LEU A 24 -5.28 -19.91 4.03
C LEU A 24 -6.65 -20.10 4.71
N ALA A 25 -7.49 -19.08 4.75
CA ALA A 25 -8.74 -19.08 5.48
C ALA A 25 -9.92 -19.69 4.68
N ARG A 26 -9.94 -19.54 3.32
CA ARG A 26 -11.10 -19.85 2.48
C ARG A 26 -11.67 -21.26 2.65
N ALA A 27 -10.81 -22.27 2.75
CA ALA A 27 -11.26 -23.65 2.90
C ALA A 27 -11.97 -23.90 4.24
N HIS A 28 -11.50 -23.26 5.32
CA HIS A 28 -12.12 -23.35 6.64
C HIS A 28 -13.44 -22.57 6.66
N VAL A 29 -13.47 -21.39 6.06
CA VAL A 29 -14.67 -20.56 5.93
C VAL A 29 -15.74 -21.27 5.10
N THR A 30 -15.38 -21.89 3.96
CA THR A 30 -16.32 -22.68 3.14
C THR A 30 -16.93 -23.79 3.96
N ARG A 31 -16.13 -24.56 4.71
CA ARG A 31 -16.63 -25.69 5.54
C ARG A 31 -17.54 -25.22 6.67
N ALA A 32 -17.20 -24.11 7.33
CA ALA A 32 -17.93 -23.60 8.49
C ALA A 32 -19.17 -22.79 8.11
N PHE A 33 -19.06 -21.94 7.09
CA PHE A 33 -20.05 -20.90 6.78
C PHE A 33 -20.54 -20.93 5.33
N GLY A 34 -20.04 -21.85 4.50
CA GLY A 34 -20.45 -22.05 3.12
C GLY A 34 -19.75 -21.19 2.10
N PRO A 35 -20.04 -21.46 0.80
CA PRO A 35 -19.32 -20.87 -0.30
C PRO A 35 -19.57 -19.36 -0.46
N HIS A 36 -20.73 -18.82 -0.07
CA HIS A 36 -21.01 -17.39 -0.09
C HIS A 36 -20.05 -16.61 0.81
N ALA A 37 -19.76 -17.13 2.01
CA ALA A 37 -18.84 -16.51 2.95
C ALA A 37 -17.40 -16.52 2.43
N ALA A 38 -16.97 -17.64 1.84
CA ALA A 38 -15.64 -17.76 1.25
C ALA A 38 -15.45 -16.79 0.07
N TYR A 39 -16.47 -16.64 -0.79
CA TYR A 39 -16.43 -15.67 -1.86
C TYR A 39 -16.43 -14.24 -1.33
N ALA A 40 -17.27 -13.93 -0.34
CA ALA A 40 -17.31 -12.61 0.29
C ALA A 40 -15.98 -12.22 0.96
N LEU A 41 -15.19 -13.20 1.45
CA LEU A 41 -13.89 -12.95 2.06
C LEU A 41 -12.90 -12.27 1.10
N TRP A 42 -13.06 -12.44 -0.21
CA TRP A 42 -12.23 -11.78 -1.22
C TRP A 42 -12.38 -10.25 -1.23
N SER A 43 -13.41 -9.70 -0.58
CA SER A 43 -13.55 -8.25 -0.38
C SER A 43 -12.42 -7.65 0.46
N MET A 44 -11.69 -8.46 1.24
CA MET A 44 -10.51 -8.01 1.99
C MET A 44 -9.43 -7.44 1.07
N VAL A 45 -9.26 -7.99 -0.13
CA VAL A 45 -8.20 -7.56 -1.06
C VAL A 45 -8.39 -6.11 -1.50
N PRO A 46 -9.52 -5.73 -2.14
CA PRO A 46 -9.73 -4.34 -2.52
C PRO A 46 -9.80 -3.40 -1.31
N VAL A 47 -10.33 -3.83 -0.17
CA VAL A 47 -10.39 -2.98 1.04
C VAL A 47 -8.99 -2.71 1.59
N ALA A 48 -8.12 -3.73 1.69
CA ALA A 48 -6.73 -3.54 2.11
C ALA A 48 -5.96 -2.63 1.15
N MET A 49 -6.17 -2.79 -0.17
CA MET A 49 -5.56 -1.91 -1.17
C MET A 49 -6.07 -0.48 -1.08
N LEU A 50 -7.39 -0.27 -0.92
CA LEU A 50 -7.95 1.08 -0.79
C LEU A 50 -7.51 1.76 0.50
N ALA A 51 -7.30 0.99 1.57
CA ALA A 51 -6.81 1.51 2.83
C ALA A 51 -5.39 2.09 2.72
N THR A 52 -4.52 1.55 1.84
CA THR A 52 -3.19 2.12 1.59
C THR A 52 -3.22 3.42 0.76
N LEU A 53 -4.37 3.81 0.22
CA LEU A 53 -4.55 5.10 -0.45
C LEU A 53 -5.08 6.20 0.48
N LEU A 54 -5.42 5.84 1.73
CA LEU A 54 -5.80 6.82 2.75
C LEU A 54 -4.57 7.63 3.17
N PRO A 55 -4.78 8.86 3.68
CA PRO A 55 -3.67 9.68 4.18
C PRO A 55 -2.80 8.93 5.17
N GLU A 56 -1.50 8.96 4.92
CA GLU A 56 -0.48 8.38 5.79
C GLU A 56 -0.45 9.12 7.14
N ARG A 57 0.08 8.47 8.18
CA ARG A 57 0.35 9.13 9.45
C ARG A 57 1.52 10.09 9.22
N THR A 58 1.27 11.37 9.39
CA THR A 58 2.30 12.40 9.32
C THR A 58 2.89 12.61 10.71
N THR A 59 4.16 12.27 10.88
CA THR A 59 4.97 12.75 11.99
C THR A 59 5.73 13.98 11.51
N GLU A 60 5.40 15.14 12.06
CA GLU A 60 6.15 16.36 11.80
C GLU A 60 7.46 16.28 12.58
N THR A 61 8.57 16.09 11.87
CA THR A 61 9.90 16.22 12.44
C THR A 61 10.45 17.56 12.02
N LEU A 62 10.62 18.46 12.97
CA LEU A 62 11.31 19.72 12.74
C LEU A 62 12.78 19.42 12.42
N VAL A 63 13.20 19.65 11.21
CA VAL A 63 14.62 19.59 10.80
C VAL A 63 15.12 21.00 10.73
N THR A 64 16.05 21.31 11.62
CA THR A 64 16.76 22.57 11.59
C THR A 64 17.91 22.44 10.59
N GLU A 65 17.86 23.17 9.48
CA GLU A 65 18.96 23.23 8.52
C GLU A 65 20.04 24.16 9.05
N PHE A 66 21.29 23.67 9.14
CA PHE A 66 22.42 24.48 9.60
C PHE A 66 23.14 25.08 8.42
N LEU A 67 23.22 26.41 8.37
CA LEU A 67 24.11 27.12 7.47
C LEU A 67 25.52 27.19 8.06
N ILE A 68 26.40 26.31 7.62
CA ILE A 68 27.81 26.36 7.96
C ILE A 68 28.56 27.00 6.77
N GLY A 69 29.09 28.19 6.95
CA GLY A 69 29.98 28.80 5.98
C GLY A 69 29.31 29.21 4.65
N GLY A 70 28.02 29.55 4.64
CA GLY A 70 27.37 30.22 3.50
C GLY A 70 26.91 29.33 2.35
N LEU A 71 27.00 28.00 2.45
CA LEU A 71 26.44 27.07 1.47
C LEU A 71 25.47 26.12 2.18
N PRO A 72 24.18 26.04 1.79
CA PRO A 72 23.25 25.11 2.38
C PRO A 72 23.68 23.67 2.08
N ALA A 73 23.61 22.80 3.09
CA ALA A 73 23.91 21.37 2.96
C ALA A 73 23.02 20.65 1.92
N SER A 74 21.86 21.22 1.59
CA SER A 74 20.97 20.78 0.54
C SER A 74 21.61 20.71 -0.85
N LEU A 75 22.57 21.56 -1.15
CA LEU A 75 23.27 21.52 -2.46
C LEU A 75 24.20 20.30 -2.62
N ALA A 76 24.72 19.76 -1.55
CA ALA A 76 25.52 18.53 -1.59
C ALA A 76 24.65 17.28 -1.88
N HIS A 77 23.39 17.27 -1.43
CA HIS A 77 22.45 16.19 -1.72
C HIS A 77 21.89 16.25 -3.15
N MET A 78 21.72 17.45 -3.72
CA MET A 78 21.25 17.59 -5.11
C MET A 78 22.22 17.02 -6.14
N GLN A 79 23.52 16.99 -5.87
CA GLN A 79 24.51 16.37 -6.78
C GLN A 79 24.53 14.84 -6.73
N ALA A 80 24.19 14.22 -5.59
CA ALA A 80 24.08 12.78 -5.49
C ALA A 80 22.86 12.21 -6.20
N ASP A 81 21.74 12.95 -6.21
CA ASP A 81 20.48 12.53 -6.85
C ASP A 81 20.53 12.62 -8.39
N ALA A 82 21.36 13.45 -8.96
CA ALA A 82 21.48 13.60 -10.43
C ALA A 82 22.09 12.37 -11.12
N ALA A 83 22.94 11.61 -10.43
CA ALA A 83 23.60 10.42 -11.00
C ALA A 83 22.72 9.16 -11.05
N ALA A 84 21.60 9.11 -10.29
CA ALA A 84 20.74 7.93 -10.18
C ALA A 84 19.43 8.02 -10.99
N SER A 85 19.27 9.01 -11.86
CA SER A 85 17.96 9.39 -12.43
C SER A 85 17.37 8.41 -13.47
N TRP A 86 18.13 7.49 -14.05
CA TRP A 86 17.64 6.56 -15.09
C TRP A 86 17.00 5.28 -14.53
N GLN A 87 17.39 4.83 -13.34
CA GLN A 87 16.93 3.58 -12.75
C GLN A 87 15.40 3.55 -12.50
N PRO A 88 14.77 4.56 -11.87
CA PRO A 88 13.33 4.55 -11.68
C PRO A 88 12.56 4.64 -13.00
N VAL A 89 13.12 5.28 -14.02
CA VAL A 89 12.52 5.33 -15.36
C VAL A 89 12.56 3.94 -16.00
N ALA A 90 13.69 3.24 -15.95
CA ALA A 90 13.85 1.91 -16.51
C ALA A 90 12.93 0.88 -15.80
N ILE A 91 12.84 0.92 -14.48
CA ILE A 91 11.94 0.06 -13.69
C ILE A 91 10.47 0.32 -14.07
N SER A 92 10.07 1.59 -14.15
CA SER A 92 8.70 1.96 -14.54
C SER A 92 8.37 1.53 -15.97
N ALA A 93 9.32 1.66 -16.90
CA ALA A 93 9.16 1.25 -18.28
C ALA A 93 9.04 -0.29 -18.40
N ALA A 94 9.88 -1.04 -17.69
CA ALA A 94 9.81 -2.50 -17.66
C ALA A 94 8.48 -2.99 -17.05
N TRP A 95 8.05 -2.36 -15.96
CA TRP A 95 6.76 -2.66 -15.34
C TRP A 95 5.59 -2.40 -16.31
N LEU A 96 5.57 -1.25 -16.97
CA LEU A 96 4.52 -0.87 -17.92
C LEU A 96 4.51 -1.82 -19.13
N ALA A 97 5.69 -2.20 -19.65
CA ALA A 97 5.81 -3.15 -20.76
C ALA A 97 5.20 -4.53 -20.41
N GLY A 98 5.50 -5.05 -19.22
CA GLY A 98 4.92 -6.32 -18.74
C GLY A 98 3.40 -6.24 -18.54
N ALA A 99 2.91 -5.15 -17.95
CA ALA A 99 1.48 -4.90 -17.78
C ALA A 99 0.76 -4.85 -19.15
N MET A 100 1.34 -4.14 -20.10
CA MET A 100 0.80 -4.02 -21.47
C MET A 100 0.83 -5.36 -22.22
N ALA A 101 1.91 -6.11 -22.10
CA ALA A 101 2.02 -7.44 -22.72
C ALA A 101 0.91 -8.38 -22.21
N LEU A 102 0.70 -8.42 -20.88
CA LEU A 102 -0.38 -9.24 -20.31
C LEU A 102 -1.76 -8.72 -20.71
N ALA A 103 -1.99 -7.41 -20.69
CA ALA A 103 -3.26 -6.83 -21.13
C ALA A 103 -3.57 -7.20 -22.59
N LEU A 104 -2.60 -7.08 -23.50
CA LEU A 104 -2.75 -7.48 -24.90
C LEU A 104 -3.07 -8.97 -25.05
N LEU A 105 -2.40 -9.83 -24.27
CA LEU A 105 -2.70 -11.27 -24.26
C LEU A 105 -4.15 -11.53 -23.80
N LEU A 106 -4.59 -10.89 -22.73
CA LEU A 106 -5.94 -11.03 -22.21
C LEU A 106 -6.99 -10.51 -23.22
N ILE A 107 -6.74 -9.36 -23.85
CA ILE A 107 -7.62 -8.79 -24.89
C ILE A 107 -7.70 -9.71 -26.11
N ARG A 108 -6.56 -10.27 -26.55
CA ARG A 108 -6.55 -11.22 -27.67
C ARG A 108 -7.39 -12.47 -27.37
N ARG A 109 -7.26 -13.04 -26.16
CA ARG A 109 -8.06 -14.19 -25.71
C ARG A 109 -9.55 -13.85 -25.66
N GLN A 110 -9.88 -12.66 -25.12
CA GLN A 110 -11.27 -12.19 -25.06
C GLN A 110 -11.87 -12.03 -26.47
N ARG A 111 -11.12 -11.42 -27.42
CA ARG A 111 -11.57 -11.25 -28.80
C ARG A 111 -11.72 -12.60 -29.53
N ALA A 112 -10.86 -13.56 -29.25
CA ALA A 112 -11.00 -14.91 -29.81
C ALA A 112 -12.29 -15.57 -29.33
N PHE A 113 -12.55 -15.50 -28.01
CA PHE A 113 -13.80 -16.03 -27.46
C PHE A 113 -15.06 -15.35 -28.02
N LEU A 114 -15.04 -14.01 -28.17
CA LEU A 114 -16.18 -13.28 -28.75
C LEU A 114 -16.46 -13.73 -30.18
N ARG A 115 -15.42 -13.96 -30.99
CA ARG A 115 -15.57 -14.51 -32.31
C ARG A 115 -16.17 -15.93 -32.32
N ASP A 116 -15.72 -16.79 -31.39
CA ASP A 116 -16.27 -18.13 -31.25
C ASP A 116 -17.73 -18.09 -30.80
N ALA A 117 -18.08 -17.13 -29.91
CA ALA A 117 -19.44 -16.91 -29.46
C ALA A 117 -20.36 -16.40 -30.59
N ASP A 118 -19.88 -15.47 -31.43
CA ASP A 118 -20.62 -14.96 -32.58
C ASP A 118 -20.82 -16.04 -33.68
N LEU A 119 -19.95 -17.03 -33.74
CA LEU A 119 -20.05 -18.19 -34.61
C LEU A 119 -20.88 -19.35 -34.00
N GLY A 120 -21.51 -19.17 -32.86
CA GLY A 120 -22.27 -20.21 -32.17
C GLY A 120 -21.43 -21.37 -31.63
N LEU A 121 -20.10 -21.23 -31.56
CA LEU A 121 -19.17 -22.27 -31.12
C LEU A 121 -18.85 -22.24 -29.64
N ALA A 122 -19.16 -21.16 -28.94
CA ALA A 122 -18.84 -20.96 -27.55
C ALA A 122 -20.08 -20.69 -26.68
N GLY A 123 -19.99 -21.06 -25.42
CA GLY A 123 -21.04 -20.89 -24.40
C GLY A 123 -21.51 -22.24 -23.83
N PRO A 124 -22.50 -22.24 -22.93
CA PRO A 124 -23.14 -21.06 -22.33
C PRO A 124 -22.19 -20.21 -21.51
N ALA A 125 -22.27 -18.89 -21.66
CA ALA A 125 -21.43 -17.93 -20.93
C ALA A 125 -22.01 -16.51 -20.99
N ILE A 126 -21.58 -15.65 -20.08
CA ILE A 126 -21.92 -14.24 -20.09
C ILE A 126 -20.90 -13.45 -20.88
N VAL A 127 -21.39 -12.57 -21.75
CA VAL A 127 -20.62 -11.66 -22.57
C VAL A 127 -21.11 -10.23 -22.33
N GLY A 128 -20.17 -9.29 -22.26
CA GLY A 128 -20.44 -7.88 -22.07
C GLY A 128 -20.20 -7.40 -20.65
N PHE A 129 -19.65 -6.19 -20.55
CA PHE A 129 -19.30 -5.55 -19.28
C PHE A 129 -20.39 -4.59 -18.79
N ARG A 130 -20.93 -3.75 -19.71
CA ARG A 130 -21.98 -2.76 -19.39
C ARG A 130 -23.38 -3.33 -19.53
N HIS A 131 -23.59 -4.15 -20.56
CA HIS A 131 -24.83 -4.82 -20.89
C HIS A 131 -24.54 -6.31 -21.02
N PRO A 132 -24.50 -7.04 -19.90
CA PRO A 132 -24.22 -8.47 -19.91
C PRO A 132 -25.36 -9.22 -20.60
N ARG A 133 -24.99 -10.13 -21.51
CA ARG A 133 -25.92 -11.03 -22.21
C ARG A 133 -25.43 -12.47 -22.11
N ILE A 134 -26.34 -13.41 -22.03
CA ILE A 134 -26.02 -14.82 -22.08
C ILE A 134 -25.89 -15.22 -23.57
N VAL A 135 -24.76 -15.84 -23.92
CA VAL A 135 -24.55 -16.48 -25.24
C VAL A 135 -24.59 -17.99 -25.06
N THR A 136 -25.21 -18.67 -26.01
CA THR A 136 -25.33 -20.14 -26.02
C THR A 136 -24.83 -20.66 -27.36
N PRO A 137 -24.21 -21.87 -27.39
CA PRO A 137 -23.81 -22.47 -28.65
C PRO A 137 -25.03 -22.89 -29.47
N ASP A 138 -24.85 -23.04 -30.80
CA ASP A 138 -25.95 -23.40 -31.70
C ASP A 138 -26.57 -24.75 -31.36
N ASP A 139 -25.79 -25.71 -30.90
CA ASP A 139 -26.25 -27.05 -30.49
C ASP A 139 -26.88 -27.10 -29.09
N PHE A 140 -27.02 -25.95 -28.39
CA PHE A 140 -27.51 -25.86 -27.03
C PHE A 140 -28.89 -26.52 -26.85
N VAL A 141 -29.80 -26.28 -27.80
CA VAL A 141 -31.16 -26.83 -27.78
C VAL A 141 -31.16 -28.33 -28.00
N GLY A 142 -30.32 -28.86 -28.89
CA GLY A 142 -30.23 -30.28 -29.16
C GLY A 142 -29.47 -31.06 -28.11
N ARG A 143 -28.50 -30.43 -27.45
CA ARG A 143 -27.64 -31.06 -26.43
C ARG A 143 -28.31 -31.19 -25.05
N PHE A 144 -29.13 -30.22 -24.65
CA PHE A 144 -29.72 -30.13 -23.32
C PHE A 144 -31.23 -30.18 -23.36
N SER A 145 -31.82 -30.96 -22.43
CA SER A 145 -33.26 -30.99 -22.23
C SER A 145 -33.80 -29.63 -21.78
N HIS A 146 -35.10 -29.42 -21.82
CA HIS A 146 -35.72 -28.17 -21.40
C HIS A 146 -35.35 -27.79 -19.96
N ASP A 147 -35.37 -28.73 -19.05
CA ASP A 147 -35.07 -28.49 -17.61
C ASP A 147 -33.56 -28.23 -17.41
N GLU A 148 -32.69 -28.96 -18.10
CA GLU A 148 -31.24 -28.71 -18.05
C GLU A 148 -30.92 -27.29 -18.56
N ARG A 149 -31.50 -26.86 -19.68
CA ARG A 149 -31.35 -25.49 -20.21
C ARG A 149 -31.78 -24.45 -19.20
N LYS A 150 -32.94 -24.67 -18.52
CA LYS A 150 -33.44 -23.76 -17.50
C LYS A 150 -32.49 -23.63 -16.31
N LEU A 151 -31.82 -24.73 -15.93
CA LEU A 151 -30.83 -24.73 -14.85
C LEU A 151 -29.57 -24.00 -15.27
N ILE A 152 -29.07 -24.25 -16.47
CA ILE A 152 -27.89 -23.56 -17.01
C ILE A 152 -28.15 -22.05 -17.13
N LEU A 153 -29.26 -21.64 -17.72
CA LEU A 153 -29.62 -20.23 -17.83
C LEU A 153 -29.83 -19.55 -16.47
N THR A 154 -30.35 -20.32 -15.48
CA THR A 154 -30.46 -19.79 -14.09
C THR A 154 -29.07 -19.55 -13.51
N HIS A 155 -28.09 -20.41 -13.75
CA HIS A 155 -26.71 -20.23 -13.31
C HIS A 155 -26.09 -18.98 -13.92
N GLU A 156 -26.19 -18.84 -15.24
CA GLU A 156 -25.68 -17.65 -15.93
C GLU A 156 -26.39 -16.37 -15.48
N GLN A 157 -27.70 -16.43 -15.19
CA GLN A 157 -28.47 -15.30 -14.66
C GLN A 157 -27.95 -14.87 -13.26
N VAL A 158 -27.60 -15.82 -12.39
CA VAL A 158 -27.00 -15.49 -11.08
C VAL A 158 -25.71 -14.69 -11.23
N HIS A 159 -24.84 -15.03 -12.18
CA HIS A 159 -23.65 -14.25 -12.45
C HIS A 159 -23.96 -12.81 -12.93
N ILE A 160 -25.04 -12.63 -13.73
CA ILE A 160 -25.49 -11.29 -14.13
C ILE A 160 -26.00 -10.51 -12.92
N ASP A 161 -26.88 -11.12 -12.10
CA ASP A 161 -27.46 -10.50 -10.91
C ASP A 161 -26.39 -10.03 -9.92
N ARG A 162 -25.28 -10.76 -9.84
CA ARG A 162 -24.14 -10.47 -8.94
C ARG A 162 -23.10 -9.54 -9.56
N ALA A 163 -23.26 -9.18 -10.82
CA ALA A 163 -22.29 -8.39 -11.58
C ALA A 163 -20.88 -9.03 -11.64
N ASP A 164 -20.80 -10.35 -11.66
CA ASP A 164 -19.54 -11.10 -11.63
C ASP A 164 -18.60 -10.74 -12.80
N ALA A 165 -19.15 -10.38 -13.97
CA ALA A 165 -18.38 -9.90 -15.11
C ALA A 165 -17.57 -8.62 -14.79
N ARG A 166 -18.12 -7.71 -13.98
CA ARG A 166 -17.44 -6.48 -13.55
C ARG A 166 -16.34 -6.80 -12.55
N ILE A 167 -16.60 -7.68 -11.58
CA ILE A 167 -15.61 -8.14 -10.61
C ILE A 167 -14.43 -8.79 -11.33
N ASN A 168 -14.70 -9.67 -12.29
CA ASN A 168 -13.68 -10.34 -13.08
C ASN A 168 -12.85 -9.37 -13.94
N ALA A 169 -13.45 -8.28 -14.44
CA ALA A 169 -12.72 -7.22 -15.15
C ALA A 169 -11.75 -6.47 -14.21
N VAL A 170 -12.17 -6.17 -12.98
CA VAL A 170 -11.29 -5.57 -11.96
C VAL A 170 -10.14 -6.53 -11.63
N VAL A 171 -10.42 -7.81 -11.43
CA VAL A 171 -9.38 -8.82 -11.18
C VAL A 171 -8.40 -8.94 -12.36
N ALA A 172 -8.90 -8.88 -13.60
CA ALA A 172 -8.04 -8.87 -14.79
C ALA A 172 -7.14 -7.63 -14.82
N LEU A 173 -7.65 -6.46 -14.45
CA LEU A 173 -6.86 -5.23 -14.31
C LEU A 173 -5.77 -5.38 -13.24
N LEU A 174 -6.11 -5.89 -12.06
CA LEU A 174 -5.13 -6.13 -10.98
C LEU A 174 -4.04 -7.13 -11.41
N ARG A 175 -4.40 -8.17 -12.18
CA ARG A 175 -3.43 -9.11 -12.76
C ARG A 175 -2.48 -8.44 -13.75
N CYS A 176 -2.95 -7.47 -14.52
CA CYS A 176 -2.09 -6.68 -15.41
C CYS A 176 -1.19 -5.75 -14.60
N LEU A 177 -1.73 -5.07 -13.60
CA LEU A 177 -1.00 -4.11 -12.76
C LEU A 177 0.15 -4.81 -11.99
N PHE A 178 -0.15 -5.98 -11.43
CA PHE A 178 0.78 -6.79 -10.62
C PHE A 178 1.17 -8.09 -11.35
N TRP A 179 1.42 -7.99 -12.66
CA TRP A 179 1.73 -9.13 -13.52
C TRP A 179 2.87 -10.02 -13.04
N PHE A 180 3.81 -9.43 -12.32
CA PHE A 180 4.99 -10.10 -11.75
C PHE A 180 4.71 -10.82 -10.43
N ASN A 181 3.56 -10.56 -9.79
CA ASN A 181 3.22 -11.15 -8.49
C ASN A 181 2.45 -12.47 -8.66
N PRO A 182 3.05 -13.64 -8.34
CA PRO A 182 2.37 -14.93 -8.50
C PRO A 182 1.14 -15.08 -7.61
N LEU A 183 1.12 -14.44 -6.41
CA LEU A 183 -0.03 -14.52 -5.51
C LEU A 183 -1.29 -13.91 -6.12
N VAL A 184 -1.17 -12.83 -6.91
CA VAL A 184 -2.33 -12.23 -7.60
C VAL A 184 -2.93 -13.20 -8.60
N HIS A 185 -2.11 -13.98 -9.30
CA HIS A 185 -2.58 -14.97 -10.26
C HIS A 185 -3.22 -16.18 -9.55
N VAL A 186 -2.59 -16.70 -8.50
CA VAL A 186 -3.13 -17.79 -7.69
C VAL A 186 -4.43 -17.36 -7.00
N GLY A 187 -4.45 -16.13 -6.44
CA GLY A 187 -5.63 -15.53 -5.82
C GLY A 187 -6.80 -15.40 -6.79
N ALA A 188 -6.53 -14.87 -8.00
CA ALA A 188 -7.55 -14.73 -9.03
C ALA A 188 -8.21 -16.08 -9.40
N ASN A 189 -7.43 -17.17 -9.41
CA ASN A 189 -7.96 -18.52 -9.65
C ASN A 189 -8.82 -19.02 -8.51
N ALA A 190 -8.29 -18.91 -7.29
CA ALA A 190 -9.00 -19.36 -6.12
C ALA A 190 -10.31 -18.58 -5.94
N MET A 191 -10.29 -17.26 -6.17
CA MET A 191 -11.47 -16.42 -6.17
C MET A 191 -12.51 -16.89 -7.20
N ARG A 192 -12.06 -17.28 -8.39
CA ARG A 192 -12.93 -17.80 -9.42
C ARG A 192 -13.63 -19.09 -9.00
N ILE A 193 -12.90 -20.01 -8.37
CA ILE A 193 -13.49 -21.25 -7.84
C ILE A 193 -14.55 -20.93 -6.78
N ASP A 194 -14.26 -20.01 -5.85
CA ASP A 194 -15.21 -19.59 -4.81
C ASP A 194 -16.43 -18.89 -5.40
N GLN A 195 -16.25 -18.11 -6.47
CA GLN A 195 -17.31 -17.45 -7.22
C GLN A 195 -18.27 -18.49 -7.83
N GLU A 196 -17.74 -19.53 -8.48
CA GLU A 196 -18.54 -20.63 -9.06
C GLU A 196 -19.30 -21.40 -7.97
N MET A 197 -18.62 -21.79 -6.87
CA MET A 197 -19.28 -22.48 -5.77
C MET A 197 -20.38 -21.65 -5.12
N SER A 198 -20.15 -20.36 -4.98
CA SER A 198 -21.15 -19.43 -4.47
C SER A 198 -22.33 -19.25 -5.44
N CYS A 199 -22.09 -19.28 -6.76
CA CYS A 199 -23.14 -19.27 -7.77
C CYS A 199 -23.98 -20.54 -7.71
N ASP A 200 -23.32 -21.72 -7.61
CA ASP A 200 -24.02 -22.99 -7.46
C ASP A 200 -24.92 -23.03 -6.23
N ALA A 201 -24.42 -22.51 -5.10
CA ALA A 201 -25.20 -22.45 -3.87
C ALA A 201 -26.44 -21.57 -4.02
N GLU A 202 -26.34 -20.45 -4.74
CA GLU A 202 -27.47 -19.56 -5.03
C GLU A 202 -28.51 -20.24 -5.94
N VAL A 203 -28.06 -20.94 -6.98
CA VAL A 203 -28.97 -21.72 -7.85
C VAL A 203 -29.75 -22.75 -7.05
N ILE A 204 -29.07 -23.49 -6.15
CA ILE A 204 -29.71 -24.48 -5.29
C ILE A 204 -30.64 -23.81 -4.26
N ALA A 205 -30.27 -22.64 -3.72
CA ALA A 205 -31.14 -21.90 -2.81
C ALA A 205 -32.47 -21.48 -3.49
N ARG A 206 -32.39 -21.02 -4.74
CA ARG A 206 -33.57 -20.70 -5.56
C ARG A 206 -34.40 -21.93 -5.93
N ARG A 207 -33.78 -23.12 -6.07
CA ARG A 207 -34.43 -24.37 -6.50
C ARG A 207 -33.96 -25.60 -5.70
N PRO A 208 -34.36 -25.79 -4.44
CA PRO A 208 -33.78 -26.84 -3.58
C PRO A 208 -34.08 -28.28 -4.05
N ARG A 209 -35.19 -28.49 -4.78
CA ARG A 209 -35.64 -29.82 -5.21
C ARG A 209 -34.87 -30.39 -6.40
N VAL A 210 -34.13 -29.56 -7.14
CA VAL A 210 -33.43 -29.98 -8.36
C VAL A 210 -31.92 -30.23 -8.17
N ARG A 211 -31.46 -30.34 -6.94
CA ARG A 211 -30.05 -30.46 -6.56
C ARG A 211 -29.30 -31.56 -7.33
N ARG A 212 -29.86 -32.76 -7.39
CA ARG A 212 -29.27 -33.88 -8.12
C ARG A 212 -29.23 -33.62 -9.61
N GLN A 213 -30.34 -33.16 -10.19
CA GLN A 213 -30.42 -32.85 -11.62
C GLN A 213 -29.42 -31.73 -11.99
N TYR A 214 -29.26 -30.73 -11.10
CA TYR A 214 -28.27 -29.67 -11.29
C TYR A 214 -26.83 -30.20 -11.33
N ALA A 215 -26.45 -31.08 -10.41
CA ALA A 215 -25.13 -31.70 -10.39
C ALA A 215 -24.86 -32.52 -11.67
N GLU A 216 -25.87 -33.30 -12.13
CA GLU A 216 -25.79 -34.08 -13.38
C GLU A 216 -25.66 -33.15 -14.60
N THR A 217 -26.42 -32.04 -14.63
CA THR A 217 -26.34 -31.01 -15.70
C THR A 217 -24.97 -30.32 -15.71
N LEU A 218 -24.43 -29.99 -14.53
CA LEU A 218 -23.12 -29.39 -14.38
C LEU A 218 -22.00 -30.30 -14.91
N LEU A 219 -22.07 -31.60 -14.58
CA LEU A 219 -21.14 -32.60 -15.08
C LEU A 219 -21.22 -32.70 -16.63
N LYS A 220 -22.42 -32.79 -17.20
CA LYS A 220 -22.65 -32.83 -18.63
C LYS A 220 -22.13 -31.58 -19.34
N THR A 221 -22.37 -30.41 -18.78
CA THR A 221 -21.87 -29.14 -19.30
C THR A 221 -20.34 -29.09 -19.30
N HIS A 222 -19.72 -29.61 -18.24
CA HIS A 222 -18.26 -29.59 -18.11
C HIS A 222 -17.56 -30.52 -19.08
N LEU A 223 -18.11 -31.69 -19.32
CA LEU A 223 -17.59 -32.65 -20.31
C LEU A 223 -17.69 -32.15 -21.75
N ALA A 224 -18.58 -31.18 -22.02
CA ALA A 224 -18.83 -30.62 -23.35
C ALA A 224 -18.04 -29.32 -23.63
N ARG A 225 -17.26 -28.80 -22.68
CA ARG A 225 -16.65 -27.48 -22.78
C ARG A 225 -15.49 -27.39 -23.75
N ARG A 226 -15.54 -26.35 -24.59
CA ARG A 226 -14.40 -25.68 -25.23
C ARG A 226 -13.86 -24.59 -24.30
N PRO A 227 -12.61 -24.08 -24.50
CA PRO A 227 -12.00 -23.06 -23.64
C PRO A 227 -12.86 -21.79 -23.52
N LEU A 228 -13.07 -21.32 -22.29
CA LEU A 228 -13.88 -20.16 -21.94
C LEU A 228 -13.10 -18.83 -21.97
N PRO A 229 -13.79 -17.66 -22.00
CA PRO A 229 -13.15 -16.35 -22.16
C PRO A 229 -12.30 -15.89 -20.98
N VAL A 230 -11.55 -14.82 -21.21
CA VAL A 230 -10.81 -14.11 -20.18
C VAL A 230 -11.75 -13.57 -19.11
N GLY A 231 -11.45 -13.89 -17.86
CA GLY A 231 -12.35 -13.63 -16.74
C GLY A 231 -13.26 -14.80 -16.42
N CYS A 232 -13.49 -15.71 -17.38
CA CYS A 232 -14.21 -16.96 -17.20
C CYS A 232 -13.35 -18.20 -17.53
N TYR A 233 -12.10 -18.02 -17.97
CA TYR A 233 -11.20 -19.10 -18.34
C TYR A 233 -9.90 -19.06 -17.54
N TRP A 234 -9.62 -20.18 -16.93
CA TRP A 234 -8.30 -20.59 -16.49
C TRP A 234 -7.92 -21.89 -17.21
N PRO A 235 -6.61 -22.11 -17.53
CA PRO A 235 -6.20 -23.37 -18.11
C PRO A 235 -6.71 -24.52 -17.26
N ALA A 236 -7.28 -25.50 -17.90
CA ALA A 236 -7.89 -26.66 -17.28
C ALA A 236 -6.90 -27.35 -16.32
N GLU A 237 -7.02 -27.03 -15.03
CA GLU A 237 -6.52 -27.96 -14.03
C GLU A 237 -7.43 -29.18 -14.03
N PRO A 238 -6.85 -30.37 -14.07
CA PRO A 238 -7.64 -31.57 -14.22
C PRO A 238 -8.49 -31.79 -12.96
N GLN A 239 -9.81 -31.88 -13.14
CA GLN A 239 -10.81 -32.50 -12.25
C GLN A 239 -11.08 -31.86 -10.88
N HIS A 240 -10.16 -31.16 -10.23
CA HIS A 240 -10.31 -30.69 -8.84
C HIS A 240 -11.45 -29.65 -8.63
N PRO A 241 -11.64 -28.62 -9.46
CA PRO A 241 -12.70 -27.65 -9.25
C PRO A 241 -14.12 -28.23 -9.38
N LEU A 242 -14.34 -29.12 -10.33
CA LEU A 242 -15.64 -29.74 -10.54
C LEU A 242 -16.02 -30.67 -9.37
N THR A 243 -15.07 -31.48 -8.89
CA THR A 243 -15.27 -32.37 -7.75
C THR A 243 -15.65 -31.58 -6.50
N GLN A 244 -14.99 -30.44 -6.28
CA GLN A 244 -15.28 -29.54 -5.18
C GLN A 244 -16.68 -28.91 -5.31
N ARG A 245 -17.07 -28.43 -6.50
CA ARG A 245 -18.41 -27.90 -6.77
C ARG A 245 -19.50 -28.95 -6.50
N ILE A 246 -19.34 -30.17 -7.02
CA ILE A 246 -20.31 -31.26 -6.79
C ILE A 246 -20.41 -31.62 -5.31
N SER A 247 -19.29 -31.69 -4.59
CA SER A 247 -19.30 -31.98 -3.15
C SER A 247 -20.01 -30.88 -2.33
N GLU A 248 -19.87 -29.62 -2.70
CA GLU A 248 -20.59 -28.51 -2.05
C GLU A 248 -22.09 -28.52 -2.39
N ILE A 249 -22.47 -28.84 -3.63
CA ILE A 249 -23.86 -29.04 -4.03
C ILE A 249 -24.52 -30.15 -3.19
N ALA A 250 -23.81 -31.22 -2.83
CA ALA A 250 -24.31 -32.30 -2.02
C ALA A 250 -24.54 -31.93 -0.54
N ARG A 251 -23.90 -30.87 -0.05
CA ARG A 251 -24.02 -30.45 1.36
C ARG A 251 -25.38 -29.91 1.72
N ALA A 252 -25.76 -30.07 3.00
CA ALA A 252 -26.98 -29.48 3.55
C ALA A 252 -26.90 -27.92 3.52
N PRO A 253 -28.06 -27.25 3.34
CA PRO A 253 -28.11 -25.80 3.38
C PRO A 253 -27.73 -25.29 4.77
N ILE A 254 -27.07 -24.13 4.77
CA ILE A 254 -26.60 -23.49 5.99
C ILE A 254 -27.76 -22.74 6.66
N SER A 255 -27.84 -22.80 7.99
CA SER A 255 -28.85 -22.10 8.76
C SER A 255 -28.69 -20.57 8.65
N ARG A 256 -29.80 -19.83 8.77
CA ARG A 256 -29.78 -18.35 8.74
C ARG A 256 -28.85 -17.77 9.81
N CYS A 257 -28.83 -18.35 10.99
CA CYS A 257 -27.97 -17.91 12.08
C CYS A 257 -26.47 -17.97 11.70
N ARG A 258 -26.07 -19.08 11.03
CA ARG A 258 -24.68 -19.22 10.52
C ARG A 258 -24.37 -18.26 9.38
N CYS A 259 -25.35 -17.91 8.54
CA CYS A 259 -25.17 -16.89 7.49
C CYS A 259 -24.94 -15.50 8.10
N VAL A 260 -25.69 -15.12 9.13
CA VAL A 260 -25.51 -13.83 9.83
C VAL A 260 -24.15 -13.81 10.54
N ALA A 261 -23.78 -14.88 11.23
CA ALA A 261 -22.47 -15.00 11.87
C ALA A 261 -21.32 -14.89 10.82
N ALA A 262 -21.48 -15.54 9.68
CA ALA A 262 -20.52 -15.45 8.58
C ALA A 262 -20.36 -14.02 8.07
N ALA A 263 -21.46 -13.31 7.84
CA ALA A 263 -21.43 -11.91 7.38
C ALA A 263 -20.73 -11.01 8.41
N ALA A 264 -21.00 -11.17 9.70
CA ALA A 264 -20.34 -10.44 10.77
C ALA A 264 -18.83 -10.73 10.80
N ILE A 265 -18.44 -12.00 10.74
CA ILE A 265 -17.02 -12.41 10.73
C ILE A 265 -16.30 -11.84 9.50
N VAL A 266 -16.87 -11.99 8.30
CA VAL A 266 -16.26 -11.47 7.07
C VAL A 266 -16.12 -9.94 7.16
N MET A 267 -17.14 -9.24 7.64
CA MET A 267 -17.09 -7.78 7.81
C MET A 267 -15.98 -7.37 8.79
N THR A 268 -15.91 -8.02 9.97
CA THR A 268 -14.88 -7.77 10.96
C THR A 268 -13.48 -8.01 10.39
N LEU A 269 -13.25 -9.17 9.75
CA LEU A 269 -11.96 -9.49 9.15
C LEU A 269 -11.57 -8.49 8.06
N THR A 270 -12.52 -8.09 7.21
CA THR A 270 -12.29 -7.10 6.15
C THR A 270 -11.93 -5.73 6.74
N THR A 271 -12.63 -5.30 7.80
CA THR A 271 -12.32 -4.03 8.49
C THR A 271 -10.94 -4.09 9.17
N VAL A 272 -10.65 -5.19 9.87
CA VAL A 272 -9.34 -5.39 10.51
C VAL A 272 -8.21 -5.38 9.47
N ALA A 273 -8.41 -6.04 8.32
CA ALA A 273 -7.42 -6.03 7.24
C ALA A 273 -7.19 -4.62 6.68
N GLY A 274 -8.26 -3.84 6.49
CA GLY A 274 -8.16 -2.43 6.07
C GLY A 274 -7.40 -1.58 7.08
N VAL A 275 -7.77 -1.66 8.36
CA VAL A 275 -7.08 -0.93 9.44
C VAL A 275 -5.61 -1.35 9.55
N ALA A 276 -5.32 -2.66 9.47
CA ALA A 276 -3.96 -3.17 9.51
C ALA A 276 -3.11 -2.68 8.31
N ALA A 277 -3.69 -2.69 7.12
CA ALA A 277 -3.03 -2.18 5.92
C ALA A 277 -2.73 -0.67 6.02
N TRP A 278 -3.69 0.12 6.52
CA TRP A 278 -3.49 1.54 6.79
C TRP A 278 -2.45 1.78 7.88
N ALA A 279 -2.48 1.01 8.98
CA ALA A 279 -1.54 1.15 10.09
C ALA A 279 -0.11 0.70 9.75
N ALA A 280 0.04 -0.18 8.76
CA ALA A 280 1.34 -0.67 8.28
C ALA A 280 2.01 0.25 7.25
N GLN A 281 1.33 1.34 6.82
CA GLN A 281 1.95 2.33 5.96
C GLN A 281 3.17 2.95 6.68
N PRO A 282 4.29 3.17 5.96
CA PRO A 282 5.43 3.88 6.51
C PRO A 282 5.00 5.29 6.92
N GLU A 283 5.41 5.71 8.10
CA GLU A 283 5.17 7.07 8.56
C GLU A 283 5.88 8.05 7.61
N ARG A 284 5.13 8.96 7.03
CA ARG A 284 5.69 10.01 6.19
C ARG A 284 6.24 11.11 7.10
N THR A 285 7.56 11.12 7.23
CA THR A 285 8.23 12.23 7.90
C THR A 285 8.17 13.44 6.97
N ILE A 286 7.30 14.39 7.26
CA ILE A 286 7.32 15.70 6.61
C ILE A 286 8.44 16.46 7.30
N PHE A 287 9.57 16.61 6.60
CA PHE A 287 10.59 17.54 7.00
C PHE A 287 10.04 18.95 6.72
N ARG A 288 9.64 19.61 7.77
CA ARG A 288 9.29 21.03 7.68
C ARG A 288 10.58 21.79 7.93
N GLU A 289 11.14 22.41 6.90
CA GLU A 289 12.23 23.38 7.05
C GLU A 289 11.68 24.55 7.86
N THR A 290 12.08 24.64 9.12
CA THR A 290 11.53 25.64 10.02
C THR A 290 12.56 26.53 10.68
N ALA A 291 13.83 26.47 10.34
CA ALA A 291 14.74 27.49 10.84
C ALA A 291 16.01 27.59 10.03
N ASP A 292 16.30 28.78 9.57
CA ASP A 292 17.67 29.24 9.37
C ASP A 292 18.31 29.41 10.73
N VAL A 293 19.07 28.40 11.20
CA VAL A 293 19.84 28.57 12.43
C VAL A 293 21.11 29.28 12.09
N LEU A 294 21.10 30.58 12.29
CA LEU A 294 22.32 31.40 12.24
C LEU A 294 23.07 31.17 13.55
N VAL A 295 24.11 30.33 13.54
CA VAL A 295 24.99 30.16 14.67
C VAL A 295 25.99 31.31 14.63
N GLN A 296 25.69 32.39 15.36
CA GLN A 296 26.64 33.51 15.55
C GLN A 296 27.47 33.22 16.80
N PHE A 297 28.78 33.10 16.61
CA PHE A 297 29.74 33.06 17.71
C PHE A 297 30.28 34.46 17.93
N GLU A 298 29.82 35.14 18.96
CA GLU A 298 30.49 36.38 19.40
C GLU A 298 31.66 36.04 20.30
N PRO A 299 32.87 36.49 19.96
CA PRO A 299 34.00 36.35 20.88
C PRO A 299 33.93 37.43 21.94
N LEU A 300 33.58 37.05 23.14
CA LEU A 300 33.81 37.92 24.32
C LEU A 300 35.26 37.70 24.77
N ASP A 301 36.20 38.41 24.16
CA ASP A 301 37.53 38.57 24.72
C ASP A 301 37.52 39.74 25.69
N ARG A 302 37.98 39.50 26.93
CA ARG A 302 38.08 40.50 27.97
C ARG A 302 39.06 41.65 27.64
N ASN A 303 39.85 41.54 26.58
CA ASN A 303 40.92 42.47 26.27
C ASN A 303 41.01 42.98 24.79
N GLY A 304 40.03 42.69 23.94
CA GLY A 304 39.91 43.33 22.62
C GLY A 304 41.09 43.15 21.66
N ARG A 305 41.91 42.11 21.78
CA ARG A 305 43.04 41.86 20.86
C ARG A 305 42.80 40.57 20.08
N SER A 306 42.56 40.73 18.79
CA SER A 306 42.65 39.67 17.81
C SER A 306 44.12 39.29 17.59
N THR A 307 44.55 38.10 18.06
CA THR A 307 45.82 37.51 17.68
C THR A 307 45.63 36.54 16.54
N ALA A 308 46.47 36.59 15.52
CA ALA A 308 46.34 35.93 14.22
C ALA A 308 46.43 34.39 14.25
N SER A 309 46.42 33.74 15.41
CA SER A 309 46.58 32.27 15.55
C SER A 309 45.47 31.57 16.30
N TYR A 310 44.33 32.24 16.54
CA TYR A 310 43.19 31.64 17.25
C TYR A 310 42.12 31.16 16.27
N SER A 311 41.79 29.86 16.29
CA SER A 311 40.64 29.30 15.60
C SER A 311 39.47 29.08 16.57
N ARG A 312 38.27 29.41 16.16
CA ARG A 312 37.05 29.27 16.96
C ARG A 312 36.53 27.84 16.90
N PRO A 313 35.82 27.38 17.94
CA PRO A 313 35.11 26.10 17.87
C PRO A 313 34.01 26.18 16.82
N GLN A 314 33.84 25.14 16.01
CA GLN A 314 32.79 25.04 15.01
C GLN A 314 31.91 23.84 15.32
N LEU A 315 30.60 24.02 15.24
CA LEU A 315 29.65 22.93 15.42
C LEU A 315 29.81 21.89 14.29
N ILE A 316 29.92 20.64 14.65
CA ILE A 316 29.95 19.53 13.69
C ILE A 316 28.50 19.14 13.37
N ALA A 317 27.99 19.62 12.24
CA ALA A 317 26.58 19.45 11.82
C ALA A 317 26.13 18.00 11.82
N ALA A 318 26.97 17.07 11.38
CA ALA A 318 26.65 15.64 11.35
C ALA A 318 26.39 15.01 12.73
N ALA A 319 26.82 15.69 13.80
CA ALA A 319 26.70 15.19 15.17
C ALA A 319 25.63 15.96 15.98
N PHE A 320 24.96 16.95 15.38
CA PHE A 320 23.91 17.72 16.04
C PHE A 320 22.54 17.14 15.71
N LYS A 321 21.74 16.94 16.75
CA LYS A 321 20.35 16.56 16.61
C LYS A 321 19.49 17.76 16.95
N ALA A 322 18.72 18.26 16.00
CA ALA A 322 17.79 19.34 16.21
C ALA A 322 16.78 19.03 17.34
N PRO A 323 16.37 20.00 18.15
CA PRO A 323 15.36 19.78 19.15
C PRO A 323 14.01 19.42 18.50
N ALA A 324 13.48 18.22 18.77
CA ALA A 324 12.17 17.81 18.31
C ALA A 324 11.14 18.23 19.36
N VAL A 325 10.45 19.32 19.13
CA VAL A 325 9.36 19.80 20.00
C VAL A 325 8.17 20.21 19.14
N PRO A 326 6.93 19.79 19.46
CA PRO A 326 5.75 20.36 18.85
C PRO A 326 5.64 21.83 19.25
N LEU A 327 5.67 22.74 18.29
CA LEU A 327 5.44 24.16 18.53
C LEU A 327 3.97 24.37 18.96
N HIS A 328 3.76 24.71 20.20
CA HIS A 328 2.44 25.08 20.73
C HIS A 328 2.08 26.56 20.50
N ARG A 329 2.95 27.32 19.83
CA ARG A 329 2.80 28.75 19.62
C ARG A 329 3.13 29.12 18.18
N SER A 330 2.26 29.86 17.53
CA SER A 330 2.54 30.50 16.23
C SER A 330 3.47 31.71 16.45
N GLY A 331 4.58 31.72 15.70
CA GLY A 331 5.52 32.85 15.64
C GLY A 331 6.98 32.42 15.78
N ASP A 332 7.87 33.35 15.37
CA ASP A 332 9.31 33.16 15.48
C ASP A 332 9.76 33.08 16.94
N ALA A 333 10.62 32.13 17.25
CA ALA A 333 11.21 31.95 18.56
C ALA A 333 12.74 32.03 18.47
N GLU A 334 13.33 32.68 19.48
CA GLU A 334 14.80 32.80 19.60
C GLU A 334 15.23 32.21 20.95
N VAL A 335 16.21 31.31 20.90
CA VAL A 335 16.80 30.70 22.10
C VAL A 335 18.30 30.94 22.05
N THR A 336 18.83 31.62 23.07
CA THR A 336 20.28 31.80 23.20
C THR A 336 20.81 31.03 24.39
N ALA A 337 21.83 30.21 24.17
CA ALA A 337 22.53 29.47 25.19
C ALA A 337 24.02 29.80 25.20
N GLY A 338 24.56 30.01 26.42
CA GLY A 338 26.00 30.12 26.64
C GLY A 338 26.60 28.75 26.96
N LEU A 339 27.71 28.38 26.30
CA LEU A 339 28.35 27.10 26.50
C LEU A 339 29.86 27.17 26.61
N CYS A 340 30.44 26.15 27.28
CA CYS A 340 31.88 25.89 27.30
C CYS A 340 32.19 24.67 26.42
N VAL A 341 33.15 24.80 25.51
CA VAL A 341 33.64 23.70 24.68
C VAL A 341 35.02 23.28 25.14
N SER A 342 35.18 21.99 25.43
CA SER A 342 36.47 21.40 25.84
C SER A 342 37.48 21.34 24.68
N ALA A 343 38.75 21.11 25.01
CA ALA A 343 39.82 20.83 24.03
C ALA A 343 39.56 19.56 23.21
N THR A 344 38.57 18.72 23.61
CA THR A 344 38.12 17.53 22.85
C THR A 344 36.89 17.75 22.02
N GLY A 345 36.39 18.99 21.97
CA GLY A 345 35.16 19.37 21.21
C GLY A 345 33.86 18.94 21.85
N ARG A 346 33.83 18.62 23.16
CA ARG A 346 32.62 18.30 23.93
C ARG A 346 32.13 19.53 24.67
N VAL A 347 30.82 19.64 24.82
CA VAL A 347 30.22 20.64 25.70
C VAL A 347 30.45 20.22 27.15
N GLU A 348 31.12 21.09 27.94
CA GLU A 348 31.41 20.87 29.38
C GLU A 348 30.34 21.50 30.29
N SER A 349 29.79 22.62 29.86
CA SER A 349 28.70 23.27 30.58
C SER A 349 27.85 24.05 29.58
N ILE A 350 26.58 24.18 29.91
CA ILE A 350 25.61 24.93 29.12
C ILE A 350 24.64 25.64 30.03
N ALA A 351 24.28 26.89 29.71
CA ALA A 351 23.31 27.66 30.44
C ALA A 351 22.45 28.46 29.47
N LEU A 352 21.15 28.51 29.69
CA LEU A 352 20.21 29.32 28.94
C LEU A 352 20.49 30.82 29.25
N THR A 353 20.69 31.61 28.21
CA THR A 353 20.93 33.05 28.30
C THR A 353 19.66 33.81 27.93
N THR A 354 18.97 33.41 26.89
CA THR A 354 17.69 33.98 26.46
C THR A 354 16.69 32.85 26.22
N SER A 355 15.52 32.91 26.86
CA SER A 355 14.43 31.95 26.74
C SER A 355 13.56 32.27 25.50
N SER A 356 13.09 31.26 24.79
CA SER A 356 12.07 31.38 23.75
C SER A 356 10.69 31.77 24.25
N GLY A 357 10.47 31.66 25.58
CA GLY A 357 9.16 31.79 26.21
C GLY A 357 8.37 30.47 26.22
N ASP A 358 8.93 29.38 25.71
CA ASP A 358 8.40 28.01 25.76
C ASP A 358 9.40 27.11 26.48
N ALA A 359 9.02 26.63 27.66
CA ALA A 359 9.93 25.86 28.53
C ALA A 359 10.31 24.49 27.94
N ASP A 360 9.43 23.90 27.13
CA ASP A 360 9.68 22.61 26.50
C ASP A 360 10.67 22.76 25.34
N LEU A 361 10.56 23.85 24.57
CA LEU A 361 11.51 24.22 23.52
C LEU A 361 12.89 24.57 24.10
N ASP A 362 12.93 25.37 25.15
CA ASP A 362 14.17 25.70 25.84
C ASP A 362 14.89 24.46 26.36
N ALA A 363 14.17 23.58 27.06
CA ALA A 363 14.71 22.33 27.57
C ALA A 363 15.19 21.37 26.46
N ALA A 364 14.47 21.29 25.35
CA ALA A 364 14.88 20.48 24.20
C ALA A 364 16.12 21.04 23.52
N THR A 365 16.21 22.36 23.38
CA THR A 365 17.38 23.06 22.83
C THR A 365 18.61 22.81 23.69
N LEU A 366 18.50 22.95 24.99
CA LEU A 366 19.62 22.67 25.90
C LEU A 366 20.12 21.23 25.80
N ARG A 367 19.21 20.22 25.78
CA ARG A 367 19.57 18.79 25.58
C ARG A 367 20.25 18.53 24.25
N SER A 368 19.78 19.17 23.20
CA SER A 368 20.38 19.03 21.85
C SER A 368 21.79 19.62 21.82
N LEU A 369 22.01 20.77 22.40
CA LEU A 369 23.32 21.44 22.47
C LEU A 369 24.28 20.70 23.40
N GLU A 370 23.81 20.11 24.51
CA GLU A 370 24.63 19.30 25.41
C GLU A 370 25.20 18.06 24.74
N SER A 371 24.42 17.46 23.84
CA SER A 371 24.86 16.28 23.06
C SER A 371 25.69 16.64 21.82
N ALA A 372 25.78 17.93 21.48
CA ALA A 372 26.49 18.43 20.29
C ALA A 372 27.99 18.18 20.34
N ARG A 373 28.62 18.14 19.16
CA ARG A 373 30.07 18.04 19.00
C ARG A 373 30.56 19.24 18.25
N PHE A 374 31.72 19.75 18.70
CA PHE A 374 32.38 20.89 18.09
C PHE A 374 33.78 20.49 17.67
N THR A 375 34.34 21.14 16.63
CA THR A 375 35.79 21.19 16.47
C THR A 375 36.34 22.04 17.61
N PRO A 376 37.38 21.58 18.35
CA PRO A 376 37.91 22.37 19.44
C PRO A 376 38.49 23.70 18.94
N ALA A 377 38.41 24.70 19.80
CA ALA A 377 39.17 25.93 19.55
C ALA A 377 40.67 25.59 19.57
N SER A 378 41.44 26.26 18.69
CA SER A 378 42.89 26.11 18.74
C SER A 378 43.56 27.47 18.94
N ARG A 379 44.66 27.45 19.73
CA ARG A 379 45.55 28.59 19.94
C ARG A 379 46.95 28.15 19.62
N ASP A 380 47.55 28.78 18.68
CA ASP A 380 48.92 28.43 18.19
C ASP A 380 49.05 26.97 17.76
N GLY A 381 47.94 26.37 17.23
CA GLY A 381 47.90 24.97 16.80
C GLY A 381 47.54 23.95 17.87
N GLU A 382 47.46 24.33 19.15
CA GLU A 382 47.05 23.48 20.24
C GLU A 382 45.55 23.61 20.55
N ALA A 383 44.84 22.49 20.75
CA ALA A 383 43.44 22.51 21.12
C ALA A 383 43.24 23.03 22.57
N VAL A 384 42.36 24.01 22.75
CA VAL A 384 42.10 24.66 24.04
C VAL A 384 40.62 24.63 24.38
N SER A 385 40.31 24.55 25.68
CA SER A 385 38.95 24.72 26.18
C SER A 385 38.57 26.19 26.18
N VAL A 386 37.34 26.50 25.71
CA VAL A 386 36.85 27.89 25.62
C VAL A 386 35.45 27.95 26.20
N CYS A 387 35.23 28.92 27.13
CA CYS A 387 33.92 29.24 27.69
C CYS A 387 33.34 30.53 27.13
N ASN A 388 32.11 30.83 27.51
CA ASN A 388 31.35 32.02 27.07
C ASN A 388 31.11 32.06 25.56
N GLN A 389 30.97 30.87 24.91
CA GLN A 389 30.50 30.83 23.55
C GLN A 389 28.97 30.94 23.55
N GLN A 390 28.43 31.90 22.84
CA GLN A 390 26.96 32.04 22.69
C GLN A 390 26.51 31.37 21.41
N VAL A 391 25.47 30.58 21.52
CA VAL A 391 24.79 29.93 20.40
C VAL A 391 23.35 30.41 20.42
N THR A 392 22.93 31.08 19.38
CA THR A 392 21.54 31.53 19.19
C THR A 392 20.88 30.69 18.11
N LEU A 393 19.75 30.08 18.49
CA LEU A 393 18.87 29.36 17.57
C LEU A 393 17.67 30.25 17.26
N HIS A 394 17.52 30.64 16.01
CA HIS A 394 16.31 31.29 15.50
C HIS A 394 15.40 30.22 14.92
N ILE A 395 14.20 30.10 15.43
CA ILE A 395 13.18 29.15 14.97
C ILE A 395 12.07 29.96 14.35
N THR A 396 11.96 29.94 13.02
CA THR A 396 10.95 30.68 12.28
C THR A 396 9.79 29.76 11.89
N GLU A 397 8.56 30.25 11.99
CA GLU A 397 7.38 29.54 11.50
C GLU A 397 7.41 29.56 9.97
N PRO A 398 7.20 28.41 9.29
CA PRO A 398 7.14 28.42 7.83
C PRO A 398 5.94 29.22 7.37
N ALA A 399 6.15 30.07 6.37
CA ALA A 399 5.09 30.81 5.73
C ALA A 399 4.03 29.82 5.19
N THR A 400 2.80 29.97 5.63
CA THR A 400 1.66 29.25 5.06
C THR A 400 1.63 29.50 3.56
N PRO A 401 1.66 28.48 2.69
CA PRO A 401 1.50 28.68 1.27
C PRO A 401 0.11 29.26 0.98
N PRO A 402 -0.02 30.17 0.02
CA PRO A 402 -1.29 30.80 -0.37
C PRO A 402 -2.31 29.83 -0.96
#